data_2959bc479cbb918a2480a50879116804
#
_entry.id   2959bc479cbb918a2480a50879116804
#
_cell.length_a   1.000
_cell.length_b   1.000
_cell.length_c   1.000
_cell.angle_alpha   90.00
_cell.angle_beta   90.00
_cell.angle_gamma   90.00
#
_symmetry.space_group_name_H-M   'P 1'
#
loop_
_entity.id
_entity.type
_entity.pdbx_description
1 polymer ?
#
loop_
_entity_poly.entity_id
_entity_poly.type
_entity_poly.pdbx_seq_one_letter_code
_entity_poly.pdbx_strand_id
1 'polypeptide(L)'
;MSQLSDFDSLVEQVKNCSFCEPELAHNANPLFQIHPNAKILIAGHAPGKKAHQSGIPFDDPSGQRLRQWLGITTEQFYNPELVALLPMGFCYPGTGKQGDFPPRPECEPAWRSSLLSHLQSIEITLVLGRYALDYHFNHRGTLTELVVDWQSHWPRLVPLPQP
;
A
#
# COMPACT_ATOMS: atom_id res chain seq x y z
N MET A 1 23.06 -8.07 -23.01
CA MET A 1 22.42 -8.20 -21.69
C MET A 1 22.00 -6.80 -21.22
N SER A 2 20.71 -6.55 -21.09
CA SER A 2 20.25 -5.31 -20.45
C SER A 2 20.53 -5.43 -18.96
N GLN A 3 21.31 -4.52 -18.38
CA GLN A 3 21.41 -4.38 -16.94
C GLN A 3 20.04 -3.88 -16.45
N LEU A 4 19.44 -4.62 -15.53
CA LEU A 4 18.26 -4.15 -14.83
C LEU A 4 18.62 -2.83 -14.12
N SER A 5 17.72 -1.85 -14.17
CA SER A 5 17.89 -0.62 -13.39
C SER A 5 17.87 -0.96 -11.90
N ASP A 6 18.40 -0.08 -11.06
CA ASP A 6 18.33 -0.24 -9.60
C ASP A 6 16.89 -0.38 -9.14
N PHE A 7 15.96 0.32 -9.77
CA PHE A 7 14.54 0.22 -9.50
C PHE A 7 13.98 -1.16 -9.83
N ASP A 8 14.27 -1.68 -11.03
CA ASP A 8 13.78 -3.01 -11.45
C ASP A 8 14.33 -4.11 -10.55
N SER A 9 15.61 -4.01 -10.20
CA SER A 9 16.24 -4.95 -9.26
C SER A 9 15.56 -4.93 -7.89
N LEU A 10 15.25 -3.75 -7.36
CA LEU A 10 14.53 -3.61 -6.09
C LEU A 10 13.14 -4.22 -6.18
N VAL A 11 12.40 -3.95 -7.24
CA VAL A 11 11.06 -4.51 -7.45
C VAL A 11 11.10 -6.05 -7.47
N GLU A 12 12.07 -6.63 -8.17
CA GLU A 12 12.22 -8.09 -8.19
C GLU A 12 12.55 -8.67 -6.81
N GLN A 13 13.39 -8.01 -6.03
CA GLN A 13 13.69 -8.43 -4.66
C GLN A 13 12.44 -8.41 -3.78
N VAL A 14 11.62 -7.37 -3.88
CA VAL A 14 10.38 -7.27 -3.09
C VAL A 14 9.37 -8.32 -3.52
N LYS A 15 9.21 -8.56 -4.82
CA LYS A 15 8.31 -9.61 -5.34
C LYS A 15 8.69 -11.01 -4.84
N ASN A 16 9.96 -11.24 -4.63
CA ASN A 16 10.48 -12.53 -4.17
C ASN A 16 10.71 -12.58 -2.65
N CYS A 17 10.23 -11.59 -1.90
CA CYS A 17 10.41 -11.52 -0.47
C CYS A 17 9.66 -12.64 0.25
N SER A 18 10.35 -13.33 1.16
CA SER A 18 9.80 -14.40 2.00
C SER A 18 10.14 -14.21 3.49
N PHE A 19 10.52 -13.01 3.90
CA PHE A 19 11.01 -12.74 5.26
C PHE A 19 10.02 -13.13 6.35
N CYS A 20 8.72 -12.95 6.10
CA CYS A 20 7.67 -13.23 7.06
C CYS A 20 7.00 -14.60 6.85
N GLU A 21 7.44 -15.37 5.87
CA GLU A 21 6.75 -16.61 5.48
C GLU A 21 6.57 -17.59 6.63
N PRO A 22 7.54 -17.77 7.55
CA PRO A 22 7.33 -18.64 8.72
C PRO A 22 6.20 -18.18 9.66
N GLU A 23 5.88 -16.89 9.64
CA GLU A 23 4.85 -16.27 10.48
C GLU A 23 3.50 -16.13 9.78
N LEU A 24 3.44 -16.46 8.49
CA LEU A 24 2.21 -16.37 7.70
C LEU A 24 1.46 -17.70 7.71
N ALA A 25 0.14 -17.63 7.83
CA ALA A 25 -0.72 -18.80 7.69
C ALA A 25 -0.82 -19.30 6.24
N HIS A 26 -0.39 -18.47 5.29
CA HIS A 26 -0.40 -18.73 3.85
C HIS A 26 0.96 -18.42 3.26
N ASN A 27 1.20 -18.85 2.02
CA ASN A 27 2.46 -18.56 1.34
C ASN A 27 2.68 -17.05 1.21
N ALA A 28 3.95 -16.64 1.23
CA ALA A 28 4.30 -15.26 0.92
C ALA A 28 3.88 -14.95 -0.53
N ASN A 29 3.16 -13.84 -0.69
CA ASN A 29 2.72 -13.35 -2.00
C ASN A 29 2.66 -11.82 -1.96
N PRO A 30 3.81 -11.14 -2.11
CA PRO A 30 3.85 -9.69 -2.06
C PRO A 30 2.99 -9.08 -3.17
N LEU A 31 2.04 -8.24 -2.80
CA LEU A 31 1.14 -7.55 -3.71
C LEU A 31 1.36 -6.05 -3.59
N PHE A 32 1.78 -5.44 -4.68
CA PHE A 32 1.98 -3.99 -4.78
C PHE A 32 2.02 -3.59 -6.25
N GLN A 33 1.95 -2.29 -6.50
CA GLN A 33 2.06 -1.73 -7.85
C GLN A 33 2.89 -0.46 -7.75
N ILE A 34 3.92 -0.34 -8.58
CA ILE A 34 4.85 0.79 -8.49
C ILE A 34 5.44 1.11 -9.87
N HIS A 35 5.61 2.42 -10.10
CA HIS A 35 6.34 2.94 -11.26
C HIS A 35 6.88 4.32 -10.90
N PRO A 36 8.11 4.69 -11.33
CA PRO A 36 8.69 6.00 -10.99
C PRO A 36 7.84 7.20 -11.43
N ASN A 37 7.03 7.05 -12.47
CA ASN A 37 6.17 8.11 -13.00
C ASN A 37 4.82 8.25 -12.29
N ALA A 38 4.49 7.38 -11.34
CA ALA A 38 3.21 7.43 -10.64
C ALA A 38 2.98 8.81 -9.99
N LYS A 39 1.74 9.29 -10.09
CA LYS A 39 1.31 10.59 -9.57
C LYS A 39 0.55 10.46 -8.26
N ILE A 40 -0.09 9.33 -8.04
CA ILE A 40 -0.93 9.05 -6.88
C ILE A 40 -0.31 7.86 -6.14
N LEU A 41 -0.05 8.04 -4.86
CA LEU A 41 0.35 6.94 -3.99
C LEU A 41 -0.83 6.57 -3.09
N ILE A 42 -1.18 5.29 -3.08
CA ILE A 42 -2.16 4.75 -2.14
C ILE A 42 -1.43 3.87 -1.13
N ALA A 43 -1.40 4.34 0.11
CA ALA A 43 -0.79 3.64 1.23
C ALA A 43 -1.90 2.96 2.04
N GLY A 44 -2.01 1.65 1.92
CA GLY A 44 -3.04 0.86 2.57
C GLY A 44 -2.52 0.03 3.75
N HIS A 45 -3.36 -0.86 4.26
CA HIS A 45 -3.05 -1.74 5.38
C HIS A 45 -2.20 -2.95 4.93
N ALA A 46 -2.83 -3.93 4.33
CA ALA A 46 -2.25 -5.14 3.76
C ALA A 46 -3.28 -5.79 2.84
N PRO A 47 -2.87 -6.66 1.91
CA PRO A 47 -3.83 -7.39 1.09
C PRO A 47 -4.77 -8.23 1.94
N GLY A 48 -6.04 -8.25 1.57
CA GLY A 48 -7.02 -9.15 2.15
C GLY A 48 -6.96 -10.55 1.50
N LYS A 49 -7.76 -11.46 2.00
CA LYS A 49 -7.79 -12.85 1.52
C LYS A 49 -8.11 -12.94 0.02
N LYS A 50 -9.08 -12.16 -0.46
CA LYS A 50 -9.48 -12.17 -1.87
C LYS A 50 -8.36 -11.67 -2.79
N ALA A 51 -7.72 -10.57 -2.40
CA ALA A 51 -6.57 -10.05 -3.14
C ALA A 51 -5.41 -11.06 -3.17
N HIS A 52 -5.13 -11.70 -2.03
CA HIS A 52 -4.13 -12.74 -1.95
C HIS A 52 -4.42 -13.91 -2.91
N GLN A 53 -5.67 -14.32 -2.99
CA GLN A 53 -6.09 -15.43 -3.86
C GLN A 53 -6.02 -15.08 -5.35
N SER A 54 -6.36 -13.84 -5.73
CA SER A 54 -6.29 -13.40 -7.12
C SER A 54 -4.88 -12.97 -7.55
N GLY A 55 -4.03 -12.60 -6.60
CA GLY A 55 -2.70 -12.05 -6.87
C GLY A 55 -2.71 -10.60 -7.35
N ILE A 56 -3.82 -9.88 -7.15
CA ILE A 56 -4.01 -8.50 -7.59
C ILE A 56 -4.35 -7.63 -6.39
N PRO A 57 -3.56 -6.56 -6.09
CA PRO A 57 -3.84 -5.70 -4.96
C PRO A 57 -5.19 -4.99 -5.12
N PHE A 58 -5.94 -4.89 -4.04
CA PHE A 58 -7.28 -4.26 -4.02
C PHE A 58 -8.34 -4.94 -4.94
N ASP A 59 -8.13 -6.19 -5.29
CA ASP A 59 -9.13 -6.98 -6.04
C ASP A 59 -10.17 -7.59 -5.08
N ASP A 60 -10.90 -6.70 -4.41
CA ASP A 60 -11.87 -7.03 -3.37
C ASP A 60 -12.91 -5.90 -3.22
N PRO A 61 -13.94 -6.08 -2.37
CA PRO A 61 -14.96 -5.05 -2.16
C PRO A 61 -14.41 -3.71 -1.67
N SER A 62 -13.34 -3.73 -0.86
CA SER A 62 -12.71 -2.48 -0.39
C SER A 62 -12.06 -1.71 -1.55
N GLY A 63 -11.43 -2.42 -2.47
CA GLY A 63 -10.86 -1.83 -3.68
C GLY A 63 -11.93 -1.22 -4.58
N GLN A 64 -13.06 -1.89 -4.75
CA GLN A 64 -14.20 -1.33 -5.50
C GLN A 64 -14.70 -0.03 -4.86
N ARG A 65 -14.87 -0.03 -3.55
CA ARG A 65 -15.31 1.16 -2.80
C ARG A 65 -14.31 2.30 -2.93
N LEU A 66 -13.02 2.01 -2.83
CA LEU A 66 -11.97 3.01 -2.98
C LEU A 66 -12.01 3.64 -4.38
N ARG A 67 -12.13 2.85 -5.44
CA ARG A 67 -12.24 3.36 -6.81
C ARG A 67 -13.48 4.24 -6.99
N GLN A 68 -14.59 3.90 -6.36
CA GLN A 68 -15.81 4.73 -6.37
C GLN A 68 -15.57 6.07 -5.67
N TRP A 69 -14.92 6.04 -4.51
CA TRP A 69 -14.59 7.28 -3.79
C TRP A 69 -13.68 8.20 -4.59
N LEU A 70 -12.72 7.62 -5.30
CA LEU A 70 -11.77 8.39 -6.12
C LEU A 70 -12.35 8.82 -7.47
N GLY A 71 -13.45 8.23 -7.90
CA GLY A 71 -14.06 8.52 -9.20
C GLY A 71 -13.19 8.12 -10.39
N ILE A 72 -12.36 7.08 -10.23
CA ILE A 72 -11.49 6.58 -11.30
C ILE A 72 -11.91 5.18 -11.76
N THR A 73 -11.55 4.85 -13.00
CA THR A 73 -11.84 3.56 -13.57
C THR A 73 -10.91 2.49 -13.03
N THR A 74 -11.29 1.22 -13.17
CA THR A 74 -10.40 0.09 -12.83
C THR A 74 -9.12 0.13 -13.67
N GLU A 75 -9.21 0.51 -14.94
CA GLU A 75 -8.07 0.66 -15.83
C GLU A 75 -7.08 1.72 -15.33
N GLN A 76 -7.60 2.88 -14.92
CA GLN A 76 -6.78 3.96 -14.36
C GLN A 76 -6.13 3.54 -13.04
N PHE A 77 -6.89 2.88 -12.17
CA PHE A 77 -6.41 2.42 -10.88
C PHE A 77 -5.23 1.43 -11.02
N TYR A 78 -5.28 0.53 -12.00
CA TYR A 78 -4.23 -0.45 -12.24
C TYR A 78 -3.18 -0.01 -13.27
N ASN A 79 -3.18 1.25 -13.65
CA ASN A 79 -2.10 1.83 -14.46
C ASN A 79 -0.97 2.26 -13.52
N PRO A 80 0.18 1.55 -13.50
CA PRO A 80 1.27 1.86 -12.57
C PRO A 80 1.92 3.22 -12.84
N GLU A 81 1.83 3.74 -14.06
CA GLU A 81 2.34 5.08 -14.37
C GLU A 81 1.46 6.20 -13.81
N LEU A 82 0.26 5.88 -13.36
CA LEU A 82 -0.65 6.83 -12.71
C LEU A 82 -0.72 6.58 -11.21
N VAL A 83 -0.91 5.33 -10.79
CA VAL A 83 -1.20 4.96 -9.40
C VAL A 83 -0.16 3.97 -8.89
N ALA A 84 0.49 4.29 -7.78
CA ALA A 84 1.29 3.35 -7.00
C ALA A 84 0.45 2.82 -5.83
N LEU A 85 0.48 1.51 -5.63
CA LEU A 85 -0.22 0.82 -4.55
C LEU A 85 0.84 0.21 -3.64
N LEU A 86 1.08 0.82 -2.48
CA LEU A 86 2.05 0.36 -1.49
C LEU A 86 1.39 0.20 -0.13
N PRO A 87 0.78 -0.96 0.15
CA PRO A 87 0.28 -1.24 1.48
C PRO A 87 1.42 -1.31 2.51
N MET A 88 1.13 -1.15 3.78
CA MET A 88 2.13 -1.23 4.85
C MET A 88 2.74 -2.63 4.96
N GLY A 89 1.93 -3.67 4.76
CA GLY A 89 2.39 -5.04 4.54
C GLY A 89 2.05 -5.48 3.13
N PHE A 90 2.96 -6.12 2.44
CA PHE A 90 2.73 -6.54 1.05
C PHE A 90 2.06 -7.91 0.94
N CYS A 91 2.09 -8.71 2.00
CA CYS A 91 1.47 -10.03 2.02
C CYS A 91 0.21 -10.04 2.90
N TYR A 92 -0.72 -10.91 2.54
CA TYR A 92 -1.91 -11.15 3.37
C TYR A 92 -1.49 -11.73 4.73
N PRO A 93 -1.80 -11.05 5.85
CA PRO A 93 -1.31 -11.46 7.17
C PRO A 93 -2.12 -12.58 7.81
N GLY A 94 -3.25 -12.94 7.24
CA GLY A 94 -4.21 -13.89 7.81
C GLY A 94 -5.38 -13.20 8.49
N THR A 95 -6.42 -13.97 8.79
CA THR A 95 -7.65 -13.49 9.41
C THR A 95 -7.89 -14.19 10.75
N GLY A 96 -8.15 -13.43 11.79
CA GLY A 96 -8.51 -13.92 13.12
C GLY A 96 -10.00 -13.73 13.41
N LYS A 97 -10.37 -13.86 14.70
CA LYS A 97 -11.77 -13.74 15.15
C LYS A 97 -12.35 -12.33 14.98
N GLN A 98 -11.47 -11.31 14.96
CA GLN A 98 -11.87 -9.90 14.92
C GLN A 98 -11.55 -9.23 13.56
N GLY A 99 -11.28 -10.00 12.53
CA GLY A 99 -10.89 -9.52 11.22
C GLY A 99 -9.44 -9.85 10.88
N ASP A 100 -8.91 -9.22 9.85
CA ASP A 100 -7.54 -9.47 9.41
C ASP A 100 -6.52 -9.03 10.46
N PHE A 101 -5.46 -9.80 10.56
CA PHE A 101 -4.33 -9.45 11.43
C PHE A 101 -3.65 -8.17 10.96
N PRO A 102 -2.89 -7.50 11.85
CA PRO A 102 -2.08 -6.34 11.46
C PRO A 102 -1.11 -6.67 10.32
N PRO A 103 -0.69 -5.65 9.53
CA PRO A 103 0.40 -5.83 8.57
C PRO A 103 1.64 -6.37 9.29
N ARG A 104 2.38 -7.23 8.61
CA ARG A 104 3.64 -7.74 9.21
C ARG A 104 4.62 -6.58 9.44
N PRO A 105 5.17 -6.45 10.64
CA PRO A 105 6.05 -5.33 10.99
C PRO A 105 7.38 -5.34 10.24
N GLU A 106 7.77 -6.47 9.67
CA GLU A 106 9.04 -6.62 8.96
C GLU A 106 9.06 -5.92 7.59
N CYS A 107 7.89 -5.76 6.96
CA CYS A 107 7.79 -5.20 5.59
C CYS A 107 8.26 -3.74 5.52
N GLU A 108 7.80 -2.90 6.44
CA GLU A 108 8.06 -1.47 6.40
C GLU A 108 9.56 -1.18 6.49
N PRO A 109 10.29 -1.63 7.52
CA PRO A 109 11.72 -1.34 7.61
C PRO A 109 12.55 -2.01 6.51
N ALA A 110 12.10 -3.15 5.98
CA ALA A 110 12.83 -3.85 4.92
C ALA A 110 12.76 -3.14 3.57
N TRP A 111 11.58 -2.60 3.18
CA TRP A 111 11.34 -2.23 1.79
C TRP A 111 10.79 -0.83 1.56
N ARG A 112 10.00 -0.31 2.49
CA ARG A 112 9.16 0.87 2.23
C ARG A 112 9.97 2.11 1.90
N SER A 113 10.97 2.45 2.70
CA SER A 113 11.81 3.62 2.47
C SER A 113 12.52 3.56 1.12
N SER A 114 13.07 2.39 0.76
CA SER A 114 13.75 2.19 -0.52
C SER A 114 12.80 2.34 -1.71
N LEU A 115 11.60 1.78 -1.63
CA LEU A 115 10.59 1.91 -2.66
C LEU A 115 10.12 3.36 -2.82
N LEU A 116 9.84 4.04 -1.71
CA LEU A 116 9.39 5.44 -1.73
C LEU A 116 10.45 6.36 -2.33
N SER A 117 11.74 6.07 -2.16
CA SER A 117 12.81 6.88 -2.73
C SER A 117 12.78 6.94 -4.26
N HIS A 118 12.18 5.96 -4.92
CA HIS A 118 12.00 5.94 -6.37
C HIS A 118 10.73 6.65 -6.85
N LEU A 119 9.85 7.06 -5.94
CA LEU A 119 8.57 7.70 -6.27
C LEU A 119 8.68 9.23 -6.14
N GLN A 120 9.39 9.86 -7.07
CA GLN A 120 9.64 11.30 -7.04
C GLN A 120 8.60 12.14 -7.78
N SER A 121 7.66 11.49 -8.48
CA SER A 121 6.60 12.17 -9.23
C SER A 121 5.26 12.21 -8.51
N ILE A 122 5.17 11.68 -7.30
CA ILE A 122 3.93 11.65 -6.52
C ILE A 122 3.48 13.06 -6.17
N GLU A 123 2.25 13.38 -6.50
CA GLU A 123 1.60 14.65 -6.21
C GLU A 123 0.65 14.56 -5.02
N ILE A 124 0.08 13.37 -4.80
CA ILE A 124 -0.87 13.14 -3.72
C ILE A 124 -0.67 11.73 -3.14
N THR A 125 -0.70 11.63 -1.82
CA THR A 125 -0.66 10.36 -1.11
C THR A 125 -1.97 10.17 -0.34
N LEU A 126 -2.71 9.12 -0.70
CA LEU A 126 -3.92 8.70 -0.01
C LEU A 126 -3.54 7.67 1.06
N VAL A 127 -3.84 7.98 2.31
CA VAL A 127 -3.37 7.20 3.46
C VAL A 127 -4.58 6.54 4.11
N LEU A 128 -4.61 5.20 4.07
CA LEU A 128 -5.75 4.39 4.49
C LEU A 128 -5.44 3.61 5.76
N GLY A 129 -6.22 3.85 6.79
CA GLY A 129 -6.13 3.09 8.03
C GLY A 129 -4.98 3.50 8.93
N ARG A 130 -5.02 2.97 10.15
CA ARG A 130 -4.15 3.42 11.25
C ARG A 130 -2.67 3.23 10.97
N TYR A 131 -2.26 2.07 10.47
CA TYR A 131 -0.83 1.76 10.29
C TYR A 131 -0.17 2.67 9.25
N ALA A 132 -0.85 2.91 8.13
CA ALA A 132 -0.38 3.84 7.12
C ALA A 132 -0.37 5.29 7.63
N LEU A 133 -1.37 5.67 8.41
CA LEU A 133 -1.44 7.00 9.03
C LEU A 133 -0.29 7.22 10.01
N ASP A 134 -0.01 6.26 10.87
CA ASP A 134 1.09 6.34 11.83
C ASP A 134 2.44 6.54 11.12
N TYR A 135 2.67 5.85 10.02
CA TYR A 135 3.89 5.97 9.24
C TYR A 135 3.99 7.33 8.53
N HIS A 136 2.97 7.68 7.73
CA HIS A 136 3.06 8.84 6.83
C HIS A 136 2.86 10.18 7.51
N PHE A 137 2.07 10.22 8.56
CA PHE A 137 1.82 11.46 9.31
C PHE A 137 2.71 11.63 10.54
N ASN A 138 3.34 10.55 10.99
CA ASN A 138 4.11 10.55 12.24
C ASN A 138 3.30 11.19 13.39
N HIS A 139 2.02 10.87 13.46
CA HIS A 139 1.05 11.51 14.34
C HIS A 139 0.86 10.68 15.61
N ARG A 140 0.78 11.37 16.76
CA ARG A 140 0.61 10.72 18.08
C ARG A 140 -0.83 10.74 18.60
N GLY A 141 -1.76 11.34 17.87
CA GLY A 141 -3.15 11.45 18.25
C GLY A 141 -4.03 10.35 17.68
N THR A 142 -5.33 10.59 17.67
CA THR A 142 -6.32 9.65 17.14
C THR A 142 -6.48 9.82 15.63
N LEU A 143 -6.99 8.77 14.98
CA LEU A 143 -7.38 8.83 13.57
C LEU A 143 -8.42 9.93 13.32
N THR A 144 -9.38 10.09 14.25
CA THR A 144 -10.41 11.11 14.15
C THR A 144 -9.81 12.52 14.11
N GLU A 145 -8.84 12.82 14.99
CA GLU A 145 -8.13 14.11 14.98
C GLU A 145 -7.44 14.39 13.64
N LEU A 146 -6.77 13.39 13.07
CA LEU A 146 -6.13 13.52 11.77
C LEU A 146 -7.12 13.80 10.64
N VAL A 147 -8.24 13.07 10.63
CA VAL A 147 -9.25 13.24 9.59
C VAL A 147 -9.93 14.62 9.72
N VAL A 148 -10.17 15.10 10.92
CA VAL A 148 -10.69 16.46 11.16
C VAL A 148 -9.73 17.52 10.67
N ASP A 149 -8.42 17.32 10.85
CA ASP A 149 -7.37 18.27 10.46
C ASP A 149 -6.83 18.03 9.04
N TRP A 150 -7.56 17.32 8.19
CA TRP A 150 -7.08 16.91 6.85
C TRP A 150 -6.60 18.09 5.98
N GLN A 151 -7.18 19.26 6.14
CA GLN A 151 -6.84 20.43 5.34
C GLN A 151 -5.40 20.90 5.58
N SER A 152 -4.86 20.71 6.79
CA SER A 152 -3.46 21.06 7.09
C SER A 152 -2.45 20.25 6.27
N HIS A 153 -2.84 19.08 5.80
CA HIS A 153 -1.99 18.15 5.06
C HIS A 153 -2.26 18.17 3.55
N TRP A 154 -3.39 18.73 3.15
CA TRP A 154 -3.79 18.83 1.75
C TRP A 154 -2.83 19.76 0.97
N PRO A 155 -2.49 19.45 -0.29
CA PRO A 155 -2.91 18.28 -1.08
C PRO A 155 -1.97 17.07 -0.97
N ARG A 156 -0.87 17.16 -0.24
CA ARG A 156 0.20 16.15 -0.26
C ARG A 156 -0.21 14.84 0.41
N LEU A 157 -0.87 14.93 1.55
CA LEU A 157 -1.33 13.78 2.32
C LEU A 157 -2.82 13.88 2.57
N VAL A 158 -3.56 12.83 2.28
CA VAL A 158 -5.01 12.78 2.46
C VAL A 158 -5.36 11.57 3.31
N PRO A 159 -5.74 11.76 4.59
CA PRO A 159 -6.19 10.66 5.41
C PRO A 159 -7.59 10.22 5.01
N LEU A 160 -7.77 8.92 4.80
CA LEU A 160 -9.06 8.33 4.46
C LEU A 160 -9.40 7.23 5.45
N PRO A 161 -10.70 7.01 5.73
CA PRO A 161 -11.11 5.85 6.49
C PRO A 161 -10.84 4.57 5.70
N GLN A 162 -10.84 3.45 6.40
CA GLN A 162 -10.66 2.15 5.77
C GLN A 162 -11.83 1.86 4.84
N PRO A 163 -11.61 1.64 3.54
CA PRO A 163 -12.69 1.32 2.62
C PRO A 163 -13.14 -0.13 2.78
#